data_37fe831ad06af2eaa239a6121b2ce2a5
#
_entry.id   37fe831ad06af2eaa239a6121b2ce2a5
#
_cell.length_a   1.000
_cell.length_b   1.000
_cell.length_c   1.000
_cell.angle_alpha   90.00
_cell.angle_beta   90.00
_cell.angle_gamma   90.00
#
_symmetry.space_group_name_H-M   'P 1'
#
loop_
_entity.id
_entity.type
_entity.pdbx_description
1 polymer ?
#
loop_
_entity_poly.entity_id
_entity_poly.type
_entity_poly.pdbx_seq_one_letter_code
_entity_poly.pdbx_strand_id
1 'polypeptide(L)'
;MKKSLSFLLAAALALPAIAQKKSSQKLERPKLVVGIVVDQMRYDYLYRYWDKYGKDGFRRLLGEGFSYENAHYNYVPTYTGPGHASIYTGTTPSVHGIIGNDWYEREAGKNTYVTEDNTVQTVGSTGTVGQQSPRHMLTTTITDELRLATNFHNKTIAVCIKDRGSVLPGGHTANAAYWYDGKTGSFISSTFYQNSLPEWVKAFNDRKLPAQYLSRPWQTLLPIEQYTESTPDDVPWEGSFRGEAKPVFPHNLPQLSGLPDASVAAKLRDAGEPVPVTNLDVVRSTPFGNTLVAELAMEAVRAEQLGQRGITDFMPVSFSSTDYVGHQFGPNSIEAEDTYLRLDQDIARLLAYLDKTLGKGNTLVFLTADHGAAHSPNFLIDKKIPAGAVGPRFMRDSVQHELVRRHGAGNWVLTYENQQVYLNRPLIAQKKLDLRLMQDEVASIMLQFAGVTRAITADDVQKSHWESGMLMYLENGYFPKRSGDVLVVLEPGWLESGSYPAPNKGTTHGSASAYDTHVPMLFWGWHVKHGASAAPAVIPDIAPTVARWLHIQEPDGCTGQPLQEVLNW
;
A
#
# COMPACT_ATOMS: atom_id res chain seq x y z
N MET A 1 78.36 12.45 -65.99
CA MET A 1 76.97 12.74 -66.28
C MET A 1 76.16 11.47 -66.41
N LYS A 2 75.63 10.92 -65.42
CA LYS A 2 74.63 9.83 -65.46
C LYS A 2 73.63 10.01 -64.35
N LYS A 3 72.36 10.22 -64.70
CA LYS A 3 71.25 10.35 -63.81
C LYS A 3 70.77 8.94 -63.41
N SER A 4 70.78 8.61 -62.14
CA SER A 4 70.20 7.34 -61.65
C SER A 4 68.78 7.66 -61.07
N LEU A 5 67.81 7.01 -61.67
CA LEU A 5 66.41 7.12 -61.29
C LEU A 5 66.12 5.98 -60.29
N SER A 6 65.81 6.34 -59.03
CA SER A 6 65.42 5.36 -58.01
C SER A 6 63.90 5.25 -57.99
N PHE A 7 63.38 4.06 -58.33
CA PHE A 7 61.96 3.67 -58.15
C PHE A 7 61.73 3.23 -56.71
N LEU A 8 60.90 3.97 -55.92
CA LEU A 8 60.39 3.53 -54.64
C LEU A 8 59.11 2.75 -54.89
N LEU A 9 59.14 1.46 -54.59
CA LEU A 9 57.96 0.57 -54.61
C LEU A 9 57.25 0.68 -53.29
N ALA A 10 56.09 1.35 -53.25
CA ALA A 10 55.21 1.37 -52.08
C ALA A 10 54.32 0.13 -52.04
N ALA A 11 54.66 -0.81 -51.18
CA ALA A 11 53.78 -1.95 -50.86
C ALA A 11 52.69 -1.52 -49.90
N ALA A 12 51.47 -1.38 -50.41
CA ALA A 12 50.29 -1.17 -49.58
C ALA A 12 49.91 -2.49 -48.88
N LEU A 13 50.16 -2.60 -47.59
CA LEU A 13 49.65 -3.65 -46.72
C LEU A 13 48.15 -3.42 -46.47
N ALA A 14 47.29 -4.10 -47.21
CA ALA A 14 45.87 -4.20 -46.91
C ALA A 14 45.68 -5.14 -45.72
N LEU A 15 45.53 -4.57 -44.50
CA LEU A 15 45.07 -5.31 -43.35
C LEU A 15 43.56 -5.58 -43.50
N PRO A 16 43.11 -6.84 -43.43
CA PRO A 16 41.66 -7.09 -43.38
C PRO A 16 41.12 -6.51 -42.09
N ALA A 17 40.24 -5.50 -42.16
CA ALA A 17 39.43 -5.06 -41.07
C ALA A 17 38.49 -6.21 -40.66
N ILE A 18 38.90 -6.98 -39.66
CA ILE A 18 38.01 -7.92 -38.98
C ILE A 18 36.95 -7.06 -38.28
N ALA A 19 35.83 -6.86 -38.93
CA ALA A 19 34.66 -6.33 -38.33
C ALA A 19 34.25 -7.30 -37.20
N GLN A 20 34.71 -7.00 -35.99
CA GLN A 20 34.23 -7.69 -34.80
C GLN A 20 32.71 -7.45 -34.76
N LYS A 21 31.92 -8.46 -35.17
CA LYS A 21 30.50 -8.50 -34.87
C LYS A 21 30.41 -8.33 -33.34
N LYS A 22 30.15 -7.12 -32.86
CA LYS A 22 29.61 -6.93 -31.49
C LYS A 22 28.37 -7.82 -31.47
N SER A 23 28.46 -9.01 -30.91
CA SER A 23 27.28 -9.72 -30.46
C SER A 23 26.63 -8.74 -29.52
N SER A 24 25.51 -8.18 -29.89
CA SER A 24 24.65 -7.47 -28.94
C SER A 24 24.27 -8.53 -27.91
N GLN A 25 25.01 -8.58 -26.81
CA GLN A 25 24.66 -9.43 -25.69
C GLN A 25 23.26 -8.97 -25.30
N LYS A 26 22.25 -9.79 -25.64
CA LYS A 26 20.87 -9.48 -25.32
C LYS A 26 20.80 -9.39 -23.80
N LEU A 27 20.46 -8.23 -23.29
CA LEU A 27 20.32 -8.02 -21.86
C LEU A 27 19.30 -9.03 -21.32
N GLU A 28 19.74 -9.89 -20.41
CA GLU A 28 18.85 -10.85 -19.79
C GLU A 28 17.95 -10.11 -18.78
N ARG A 29 16.66 -10.35 -18.88
CA ARG A 29 15.63 -9.80 -18.01
C ARG A 29 14.56 -10.86 -17.75
N PRO A 30 13.84 -10.82 -16.60
CA PRO A 30 12.69 -11.68 -16.38
C PRO A 30 11.63 -11.45 -17.46
N LYS A 31 10.81 -12.45 -17.73
CA LYS A 31 9.66 -12.27 -18.64
C LYS A 31 8.59 -11.36 -18.00
N LEU A 32 8.40 -11.50 -16.70
CA LEU A 32 7.41 -10.75 -15.93
C LEU A 32 8.00 -10.40 -14.56
N VAL A 33 7.77 -9.17 -14.10
CA VAL A 33 7.94 -8.77 -12.70
C VAL A 33 6.58 -8.74 -12.04
N VAL A 34 6.44 -9.36 -10.88
CA VAL A 34 5.22 -9.33 -10.07
C VAL A 34 5.55 -8.73 -8.71
N GLY A 35 4.97 -7.58 -8.41
CA GLY A 35 5.05 -6.97 -7.08
C GLY A 35 3.83 -7.35 -6.25
N ILE A 36 4.00 -8.19 -5.25
CA ILE A 36 2.93 -8.58 -4.33
C ILE A 36 3.00 -7.69 -3.10
N VAL A 37 1.92 -6.97 -2.83
CA VAL A 37 1.73 -6.22 -1.59
C VAL A 37 0.59 -6.85 -0.80
N VAL A 38 0.86 -7.25 0.45
CA VAL A 38 -0.16 -7.77 1.37
C VAL A 38 -0.47 -6.68 2.38
N ASP A 39 -1.61 -6.04 2.21
CA ASP A 39 -2.05 -4.88 2.99
C ASP A 39 -2.18 -5.25 4.48
N GLN A 40 -1.56 -4.47 5.35
CA GLN A 40 -1.53 -4.65 6.81
C GLN A 40 -0.81 -5.93 7.28
N MET A 41 0.18 -6.43 6.51
CA MET A 41 0.88 -7.65 6.89
C MET A 41 2.04 -7.36 7.85
N ARG A 42 1.89 -7.77 9.09
CA ARG A 42 2.98 -7.79 10.08
C ARG A 42 4.04 -8.82 9.67
N TYR A 43 5.31 -8.50 9.96
CA TYR A 43 6.41 -9.43 9.70
C TYR A 43 6.23 -10.78 10.40
N ASP A 44 5.76 -10.76 11.66
CA ASP A 44 5.62 -11.97 12.49
C ASP A 44 4.58 -12.96 11.95
N TYR A 45 3.66 -12.57 11.07
CA TYR A 45 2.69 -13.49 10.47
C TYR A 45 3.34 -14.57 9.59
N LEU A 46 4.51 -14.29 9.00
CA LEU A 46 5.28 -15.29 8.25
C LEU A 46 5.66 -16.51 9.11
N TYR A 47 5.92 -16.28 10.40
CA TYR A 47 6.39 -17.30 11.34
C TYR A 47 5.31 -17.73 12.32
N ARG A 48 4.39 -16.86 12.68
CA ARG A 48 3.31 -17.14 13.61
C ARG A 48 2.44 -18.31 13.12
N TYR A 49 2.13 -18.33 11.83
CA TYR A 49 1.28 -19.36 11.23
C TYR A 49 2.07 -20.41 10.44
N TRP A 50 3.38 -20.49 10.66
CA TRP A 50 4.30 -21.33 9.88
C TRP A 50 3.84 -22.78 9.73
N ASP A 51 3.44 -23.42 10.80
CA ASP A 51 3.09 -24.85 10.79
C ASP A 51 1.78 -25.15 10.06
N LYS A 52 0.97 -24.13 9.79
CA LYS A 52 -0.31 -24.23 9.09
C LYS A 52 -0.25 -23.81 7.63
N TYR A 53 0.79 -23.08 7.24
CA TYR A 53 0.98 -22.73 5.84
C TYR A 53 1.31 -23.96 4.98
N GLY A 54 0.77 -23.97 3.76
CA GLY A 54 1.15 -24.93 2.74
C GLY A 54 2.61 -24.75 2.29
N LYS A 55 3.16 -25.77 1.60
CA LYS A 55 4.55 -25.73 1.13
C LYS A 55 4.78 -24.79 -0.07
N ASP A 56 3.73 -24.41 -0.80
CA ASP A 56 3.81 -23.80 -2.12
C ASP A 56 3.51 -22.27 -2.13
N GLY A 57 3.09 -21.70 -0.98
CA GLY A 57 2.80 -20.26 -0.78
C GLY A 57 3.95 -19.53 -0.07
N PHE A 58 3.69 -18.96 1.12
CA PHE A 58 4.70 -18.23 1.90
C PHE A 58 5.94 -19.06 2.19
N ARG A 59 5.77 -20.35 2.54
CA ARG A 59 6.91 -21.26 2.79
C ARG A 59 7.78 -21.45 1.56
N ARG A 60 7.21 -21.43 0.36
CA ARG A 60 7.97 -21.50 -0.89
C ARG A 60 8.77 -20.23 -1.12
N LEU A 61 8.16 -19.05 -0.91
CA LEU A 61 8.85 -17.77 -1.05
C LEU A 61 10.05 -17.66 -0.10
N LEU A 62 9.90 -18.10 1.14
CA LEU A 62 10.97 -18.11 2.13
C LEU A 62 12.02 -19.20 1.85
N GLY A 63 11.59 -20.40 1.45
CA GLY A 63 12.48 -21.56 1.26
C GLY A 63 13.23 -21.58 -0.07
N GLU A 64 12.75 -20.90 -1.09
CA GLU A 64 13.42 -20.81 -2.41
C GLU A 64 13.94 -19.38 -2.70
N GLY A 65 13.47 -18.34 -2.01
CA GLY A 65 13.77 -16.93 -2.25
C GLY A 65 14.79 -16.33 -1.27
N PHE A 66 14.85 -15.02 -1.24
CA PHE A 66 15.69 -14.24 -0.32
C PHE A 66 14.82 -13.37 0.59
N SER A 67 15.09 -13.40 1.90
CA SER A 67 14.35 -12.65 2.93
C SER A 67 15.21 -11.58 3.58
N TYR A 68 14.70 -10.34 3.66
CA TYR A 68 15.23 -9.33 4.58
C TYR A 68 14.42 -9.36 5.87
N GLU A 69 15.08 -9.80 6.96
CA GLU A 69 14.43 -10.05 8.26
C GLU A 69 14.30 -8.78 9.12
N ASN A 70 14.93 -7.68 8.70
CA ASN A 70 14.95 -6.40 9.40
C ASN A 70 14.61 -5.26 8.43
N ALA A 71 13.46 -5.41 7.76
CA ALA A 71 12.96 -4.44 6.79
C ALA A 71 11.87 -3.55 7.41
N HIS A 72 12.06 -2.23 7.33
CA HIS A 72 11.18 -1.25 7.98
C HIS A 72 10.77 -0.12 7.05
N TYR A 73 9.60 0.44 7.31
CA TYR A 73 9.29 1.81 6.90
C TYR A 73 10.10 2.79 7.73
N ASN A 74 10.64 3.79 7.08
CA ASN A 74 11.48 4.83 7.70
C ASN A 74 10.79 6.21 7.73
N TYR A 75 9.47 6.22 7.76
CA TYR A 75 8.64 7.43 7.85
C TYR A 75 7.32 7.17 8.60
N VAL A 76 6.61 8.24 8.92
CA VAL A 76 5.24 8.24 9.46
C VAL A 76 4.42 9.34 8.76
N PRO A 77 3.09 9.12 8.63
CA PRO A 77 2.30 7.97 9.07
C PRO A 77 2.38 6.78 8.12
N THR A 78 2.32 5.57 8.68
CA THR A 78 2.35 4.30 7.96
C THR A 78 0.94 3.91 7.49
N TYR A 79 0.49 4.50 6.39
CA TYR A 79 -0.82 4.29 5.77
C TYR A 79 -0.72 3.63 4.40
N THR A 80 -1.84 3.08 3.91
CA THR A 80 -1.91 2.36 2.62
C THR A 80 -1.38 3.18 1.45
N GLY A 81 -1.82 4.44 1.30
CA GLY A 81 -1.39 5.31 0.20
C GLY A 81 0.12 5.56 0.19
N PRO A 82 0.70 6.12 1.28
CA PRO A 82 2.14 6.28 1.41
C PRO A 82 2.92 4.98 1.24
N GLY A 83 2.43 3.87 1.80
CA GLY A 83 3.09 2.55 1.70
C GLY A 83 3.22 2.08 0.26
N HIS A 84 2.11 2.03 -0.47
CA HIS A 84 2.13 1.65 -1.88
C HIS A 84 2.97 2.60 -2.73
N ALA A 85 2.88 3.91 -2.50
CA ALA A 85 3.71 4.87 -3.20
C ALA A 85 5.21 4.62 -2.94
N SER A 86 5.62 4.45 -1.68
CA SER A 86 7.04 4.27 -1.30
C SER A 86 7.66 2.98 -1.86
N ILE A 87 6.91 1.88 -1.90
CA ILE A 87 7.37 0.61 -2.50
C ILE A 87 7.78 0.81 -3.96
N TYR A 88 6.95 1.52 -4.74
CA TYR A 88 7.12 1.61 -6.19
C TYR A 88 7.91 2.84 -6.66
N THR A 89 7.96 3.92 -5.86
CA THR A 89 8.79 5.11 -6.16
C THR A 89 10.20 5.00 -5.61
N GLY A 90 10.46 4.10 -4.66
CA GLY A 90 11.75 3.99 -3.99
C GLY A 90 12.10 5.19 -3.12
N THR A 91 11.08 5.93 -2.61
CA THR A 91 11.30 7.10 -1.77
C THR A 91 10.20 7.26 -0.71
N THR A 92 10.23 8.34 0.04
CA THR A 92 9.36 8.62 1.18
C THR A 92 8.33 9.72 0.87
N PRO A 93 7.29 9.90 1.71
CA PRO A 93 6.28 10.95 1.55
C PRO A 93 6.82 12.36 1.36
N SER A 94 7.96 12.68 1.98
CA SER A 94 8.63 13.98 1.81
C SER A 94 9.06 14.30 0.38
N VAL A 95 9.16 13.26 -0.49
CA VAL A 95 9.57 13.40 -1.90
C VAL A 95 8.40 13.10 -2.83
N HIS A 96 7.77 11.91 -2.72
CA HIS A 96 6.66 11.55 -3.61
C HIS A 96 5.34 12.27 -3.29
N GLY A 97 5.27 12.98 -2.15
CA GLY A 97 4.16 13.86 -1.80
C GLY A 97 2.88 13.16 -1.29
N ILE A 98 2.83 11.84 -1.23
CA ILE A 98 1.68 11.07 -0.71
C ILE A 98 1.87 10.92 0.80
N ILE A 99 1.24 11.81 1.58
CA ILE A 99 1.44 11.92 3.04
C ILE A 99 0.39 11.16 3.86
N GLY A 100 -0.62 10.59 3.23
CA GLY A 100 -1.72 9.89 3.87
C GLY A 100 -2.65 9.28 2.83
N ASN A 101 -3.74 8.65 3.28
CA ASN A 101 -4.83 8.25 2.39
C ASN A 101 -5.69 9.47 1.98
N ASP A 102 -5.74 10.44 2.87
CA ASP A 102 -6.38 11.74 2.69
C ASP A 102 -5.47 12.82 3.31
N TRP A 103 -5.61 14.06 2.90
CA TRP A 103 -5.00 15.21 3.57
C TRP A 103 -5.82 16.47 3.35
N TYR A 104 -5.63 17.45 4.22
CA TYR A 104 -6.28 18.76 4.03
C TYR A 104 -5.52 19.58 3.00
N GLU A 105 -6.15 19.80 1.85
CA GLU A 105 -5.60 20.68 0.79
C GLU A 105 -5.91 22.14 1.13
N ARG A 106 -4.88 22.90 1.51
CA ARG A 106 -5.04 24.26 2.01
C ARG A 106 -5.60 25.22 0.95
N GLU A 107 -5.20 25.06 -0.31
CA GLU A 107 -5.66 25.92 -1.41
C GLU A 107 -7.14 25.64 -1.74
N ALA A 108 -7.53 24.39 -1.73
CA ALA A 108 -8.90 23.98 -1.98
C ALA A 108 -9.83 24.14 -0.76
N GLY A 109 -9.27 24.27 0.45
CA GLY A 109 -10.01 24.36 1.69
C GLY A 109 -10.83 23.11 2.04
N LYS A 110 -10.40 21.93 1.57
CA LYS A 110 -11.09 20.65 1.75
C LYS A 110 -10.13 19.49 1.92
N ASN A 111 -10.63 18.38 2.46
CA ASN A 111 -9.90 17.12 2.38
C ASN A 111 -9.86 16.61 0.95
N THR A 112 -8.71 16.09 0.55
CA THR A 112 -8.42 15.51 -0.76
C THR A 112 -8.02 14.06 -0.56
N TYR A 113 -8.68 13.14 -1.28
CA TYR A 113 -8.33 11.74 -1.27
C TYR A 113 -7.12 11.46 -2.18
N VAL A 114 -6.27 10.53 -1.77
CA VAL A 114 -4.94 10.28 -2.36
C VAL A 114 -4.93 10.02 -3.87
N THR A 115 -5.96 9.42 -4.42
CA THR A 115 -6.09 9.14 -5.86
C THR A 115 -7.22 9.91 -6.52
N GLU A 116 -7.93 10.80 -5.78
CA GLU A 116 -9.05 11.59 -6.33
C GLU A 116 -8.63 12.38 -7.58
N ASP A 117 -9.38 12.19 -8.64
CA ASP A 117 -9.23 12.96 -9.87
C ASP A 117 -10.58 13.20 -10.54
N ASN A 118 -11.15 14.37 -10.31
CA ASN A 118 -12.43 14.77 -10.89
C ASN A 118 -12.34 15.17 -12.38
N THR A 119 -11.16 15.14 -12.98
CA THR A 119 -10.96 15.38 -14.43
C THR A 119 -11.15 14.12 -15.27
N VAL A 120 -11.22 12.95 -14.62
CA VAL A 120 -11.43 11.65 -15.28
C VAL A 120 -12.82 11.09 -14.95
N GLN A 121 -13.23 10.09 -15.71
CA GLN A 121 -14.55 9.45 -15.57
C GLN A 121 -14.41 8.00 -15.14
N THR A 122 -15.44 7.47 -14.50
CA THR A 122 -15.55 6.06 -14.15
C THR A 122 -15.72 5.21 -15.40
N VAL A 123 -14.97 4.11 -15.48
CA VAL A 123 -15.05 3.10 -16.54
C VAL A 123 -15.46 1.76 -15.95
N GLY A 124 -16.59 1.22 -16.37
CA GLY A 124 -17.13 -0.07 -15.91
C GLY A 124 -18.10 0.00 -14.74
N SER A 125 -18.44 1.22 -14.28
CA SER A 125 -19.48 1.48 -13.29
C SER A 125 -20.09 2.87 -13.51
N THR A 126 -20.89 3.33 -12.55
CA THR A 126 -21.54 4.65 -12.57
C THR A 126 -21.10 5.51 -11.38
N GLY A 127 -21.32 6.81 -11.46
CA GLY A 127 -20.95 7.76 -10.40
C GLY A 127 -19.44 8.06 -10.39
N THR A 128 -18.91 8.42 -9.23
CA THR A 128 -17.55 8.97 -9.05
C THR A 128 -16.51 7.95 -8.56
N VAL A 129 -16.91 6.69 -8.30
CA VAL A 129 -16.04 5.65 -7.72
C VAL A 129 -14.79 5.35 -8.59
N GLY A 130 -14.88 5.62 -9.89
CA GLY A 130 -13.75 5.48 -10.82
C GLY A 130 -13.03 6.79 -11.14
N GLN A 131 -13.34 7.90 -10.49
CA GLN A 131 -12.62 9.17 -10.68
C GLN A 131 -11.29 9.16 -9.92
N GLN A 132 -10.38 8.28 -10.35
CA GLN A 132 -9.11 8.01 -9.71
C GLN A 132 -7.96 8.06 -10.72
N SER A 133 -6.83 8.64 -10.31
CA SER A 133 -5.57 8.65 -11.06
C SER A 133 -4.38 8.84 -10.12
N PRO A 134 -3.13 8.61 -10.57
CA PRO A 134 -1.92 8.85 -9.76
C PRO A 134 -1.49 10.33 -9.72
N ARG A 135 -2.32 11.28 -10.15
CA ARG A 135 -1.96 12.70 -10.34
C ARG A 135 -1.33 13.38 -9.12
N HIS A 136 -1.64 12.90 -7.91
CA HIS A 136 -1.10 13.46 -6.68
C HIS A 136 0.30 12.93 -6.33
N MET A 137 0.75 11.85 -6.94
CA MET A 137 2.11 11.34 -6.80
C MET A 137 3.06 12.15 -7.67
N LEU A 138 4.13 12.69 -7.07
CA LEU A 138 5.00 13.70 -7.68
C LEU A 138 6.25 13.11 -8.35
N THR A 139 6.45 11.80 -8.26
CA THR A 139 7.61 11.09 -8.78
C THR A 139 7.18 9.95 -9.68
N THR A 140 8.08 9.50 -10.56
CA THR A 140 7.87 8.26 -11.31
C THR A 140 7.93 7.04 -10.40
N THR A 141 7.41 5.92 -10.88
CA THR A 141 7.52 4.60 -10.25
C THR A 141 8.45 3.70 -11.02
N ILE A 142 8.88 2.59 -10.42
CA ILE A 142 9.65 1.55 -11.14
C ILE A 142 8.85 0.96 -12.32
N THR A 143 7.52 0.99 -12.25
CA THR A 143 6.65 0.59 -13.36
C THR A 143 6.67 1.63 -14.49
N ASP A 144 6.71 2.93 -14.17
CA ASP A 144 6.91 4.00 -15.15
C ASP A 144 8.28 3.89 -15.82
N GLU A 145 9.33 3.68 -15.04
CA GLU A 145 10.70 3.57 -15.59
C GLU A 145 10.83 2.38 -16.53
N LEU A 146 10.20 1.24 -16.26
CA LEU A 146 10.17 0.14 -17.19
C LEU A 146 9.41 0.50 -18.49
N ARG A 147 8.31 1.25 -18.40
CA ARG A 147 7.58 1.78 -19.56
C ARG A 147 8.45 2.68 -20.41
N LEU A 148 9.16 3.62 -19.78
CA LEU A 148 10.10 4.53 -20.46
C LEU A 148 11.27 3.76 -21.08
N ALA A 149 11.92 2.87 -20.33
CA ALA A 149 13.06 2.08 -20.80
C ALA A 149 12.73 1.13 -21.96
N THR A 150 11.47 0.75 -22.11
CA THR A 150 11.00 -0.10 -23.21
C THR A 150 10.29 0.67 -24.32
N ASN A 151 10.35 2.01 -24.26
CA ASN A 151 9.64 2.88 -25.19
C ASN A 151 8.16 2.51 -25.30
N PHE A 152 7.52 2.24 -24.16
CA PHE A 152 6.10 1.86 -24.01
C PHE A 152 5.69 0.54 -24.68
N HIS A 153 6.63 -0.31 -25.04
CA HIS A 153 6.31 -1.63 -25.65
C HIS A 153 5.92 -2.70 -24.62
N ASN A 154 6.40 -2.59 -23.36
CA ASN A 154 5.95 -3.48 -22.29
C ASN A 154 4.51 -3.15 -21.87
N LYS A 155 3.92 -4.05 -21.07
CA LYS A 155 2.64 -3.81 -20.39
C LYS A 155 2.84 -3.72 -18.89
N THR A 156 2.11 -2.78 -18.27
CA THR A 156 1.95 -2.67 -16.82
C THR A 156 0.46 -2.73 -16.53
N ILE A 157 0.04 -3.77 -15.79
CA ILE A 157 -1.36 -3.99 -15.38
C ILE A 157 -1.38 -4.16 -13.86
N ALA A 158 -2.01 -3.23 -13.15
CA ALA A 158 -2.12 -3.25 -11.70
C ALA A 158 -3.51 -3.72 -11.25
N VAL A 159 -3.56 -4.60 -10.24
CA VAL A 159 -4.81 -5.15 -9.71
C VAL A 159 -4.83 -5.09 -8.19
N CYS A 160 -5.94 -4.61 -7.63
CA CYS A 160 -6.19 -4.52 -6.20
C CYS A 160 -7.69 -4.44 -5.94
N ILE A 161 -8.11 -4.72 -4.71
CA ILE A 161 -9.49 -4.45 -4.28
C ILE A 161 -9.69 -2.97 -3.91
N LYS A 162 -8.62 -2.27 -3.45
CA LYS A 162 -8.58 -0.82 -3.19
C LYS A 162 -8.05 -0.07 -4.42
N ASP A 163 -8.61 1.09 -4.75
CA ASP A 163 -8.12 1.96 -5.84
C ASP A 163 -6.65 2.34 -5.65
N ARG A 164 -6.27 2.90 -4.49
CA ARG A 164 -4.90 3.33 -4.18
C ARG A 164 -3.87 2.20 -4.22
N GLY A 165 -4.29 0.95 -3.98
CA GLY A 165 -3.44 -0.24 -4.08
C GLY A 165 -3.20 -0.73 -5.51
N SER A 166 -3.90 -0.20 -6.50
CA SER A 166 -3.63 -0.44 -7.93
C SER A 166 -3.12 0.82 -8.66
N VAL A 167 -3.72 1.97 -8.38
CA VAL A 167 -3.42 3.24 -9.05
C VAL A 167 -1.98 3.71 -8.77
N LEU A 168 -1.57 3.74 -7.49
CA LEU A 168 -0.23 4.20 -7.11
C LEU A 168 0.87 3.26 -7.61
N PRO A 169 0.78 1.92 -7.44
CA PRO A 169 1.72 0.98 -8.03
C PRO A 169 1.75 0.97 -9.55
N GLY A 170 0.62 1.19 -10.20
CA GLY A 170 0.54 1.31 -11.65
C GLY A 170 1.35 2.49 -12.18
N GLY A 171 1.42 3.56 -11.41
CA GLY A 171 2.12 4.79 -11.82
C GLY A 171 1.37 5.58 -12.88
N HIS A 172 2.08 6.52 -13.49
CA HIS A 172 1.52 7.49 -14.44
C HIS A 172 1.31 6.89 -15.84
N THR A 173 1.98 5.79 -16.17
CA THR A 173 2.08 5.26 -17.53
C THR A 173 1.54 3.84 -17.69
N ALA A 174 0.90 3.28 -16.66
CA ALA A 174 0.32 1.93 -16.73
C ALA A 174 -0.67 1.81 -17.91
N ASN A 175 -0.74 0.60 -18.49
CA ASN A 175 -1.77 0.28 -19.48
C ASN A 175 -3.16 0.19 -18.83
N ALA A 176 -3.22 -0.30 -17.58
CA ALA A 176 -4.44 -0.32 -16.79
C ALA A 176 -4.14 -0.46 -15.29
N ALA A 177 -5.03 0.11 -14.48
CA ALA A 177 -5.19 -0.21 -13.07
C ALA A 177 -6.66 -0.59 -12.84
N TYR A 178 -6.89 -1.71 -12.13
CA TYR A 178 -8.23 -2.20 -11.83
C TYR A 178 -8.44 -2.26 -10.33
N TRP A 179 -9.61 -1.79 -9.87
CA TRP A 179 -10.04 -1.87 -8.48
C TRP A 179 -11.51 -2.24 -8.38
N TYR A 180 -11.91 -2.66 -7.20
CA TYR A 180 -13.24 -3.22 -6.98
C TYR A 180 -14.27 -2.15 -6.62
N ASP A 181 -15.40 -2.18 -7.29
CA ASP A 181 -16.59 -1.43 -6.92
C ASP A 181 -17.57 -2.33 -6.16
N GLY A 182 -17.67 -2.17 -4.85
CA GLY A 182 -18.55 -2.96 -3.99
C GLY A 182 -20.04 -2.76 -4.25
N LYS A 183 -20.42 -1.66 -4.92
CA LYS A 183 -21.81 -1.39 -5.30
C LYS A 183 -22.28 -2.31 -6.43
N THR A 184 -21.42 -2.55 -7.42
CA THR A 184 -21.73 -3.39 -8.59
C THR A 184 -21.17 -4.80 -8.48
N GLY A 185 -20.21 -5.03 -7.59
CA GLY A 185 -19.47 -6.29 -7.49
C GLY A 185 -18.51 -6.51 -8.66
N SER A 186 -18.02 -5.44 -9.28
CA SER A 186 -17.23 -5.51 -10.50
C SER A 186 -15.87 -4.85 -10.31
N PHE A 187 -14.86 -5.32 -11.04
CA PHE A 187 -13.62 -4.56 -11.21
C PHE A 187 -13.83 -3.47 -12.27
N ILE A 188 -13.36 -2.29 -11.93
CA ILE A 188 -13.53 -1.06 -12.72
C ILE A 188 -12.19 -0.37 -12.94
N SER A 189 -12.20 0.71 -13.71
CA SER A 189 -11.05 1.57 -13.99
C SER A 189 -11.49 3.02 -14.14
N SER A 190 -10.62 3.87 -14.67
CA SER A 190 -10.91 5.26 -15.02
C SER A 190 -10.50 5.60 -16.46
N THR A 191 -11.02 6.71 -16.97
CA THR A 191 -10.60 7.24 -18.28
C THR A 191 -9.15 7.73 -18.30
N PHE A 192 -8.48 7.79 -17.15
CA PHE A 192 -7.03 8.00 -17.08
C PHE A 192 -6.26 6.90 -17.84
N TYR A 193 -6.71 5.64 -17.70
CA TYR A 193 -6.06 4.49 -18.30
C TYR A 193 -6.71 4.07 -19.63
N GLN A 194 -8.04 4.06 -19.71
CA GLN A 194 -8.78 3.51 -20.85
C GLN A 194 -10.21 4.02 -20.90
N ASN A 195 -10.77 4.13 -22.11
CA ASN A 195 -12.14 4.66 -22.31
C ASN A 195 -13.24 3.61 -22.10
N SER A 196 -12.91 2.33 -22.10
CA SER A 196 -13.84 1.22 -21.85
C SER A 196 -13.10 0.03 -21.27
N LEU A 197 -13.78 -0.80 -20.46
CA LEU A 197 -13.20 -2.06 -19.99
C LEU A 197 -12.95 -2.99 -21.19
N PRO A 198 -11.78 -3.67 -21.25
CA PRO A 198 -11.56 -4.71 -22.25
C PRO A 198 -12.51 -5.90 -22.04
N GLU A 199 -12.77 -6.65 -23.11
CA GLU A 199 -13.75 -7.75 -23.10
C GLU A 199 -13.44 -8.81 -22.04
N TRP A 200 -12.15 -9.07 -21.76
CA TRP A 200 -11.77 -10.04 -20.74
C TRP A 200 -12.15 -9.57 -19.31
N VAL A 201 -12.09 -8.27 -19.02
CA VAL A 201 -12.53 -7.72 -17.71
C VAL A 201 -14.05 -7.79 -17.60
N LYS A 202 -14.79 -7.47 -18.67
CA LYS A 202 -16.25 -7.60 -18.71
C LYS A 202 -16.65 -9.07 -18.48
N ALA A 203 -16.03 -10.00 -19.20
CA ALA A 203 -16.27 -11.43 -19.04
C ALA A 203 -15.92 -11.92 -17.62
N PHE A 204 -14.85 -11.40 -17.00
CA PHE A 204 -14.52 -11.69 -15.62
C PHE A 204 -15.61 -11.19 -14.67
N ASN A 205 -16.06 -9.95 -14.82
CA ASN A 205 -17.13 -9.36 -14.02
C ASN A 205 -18.46 -10.12 -14.18
N ASP A 206 -18.77 -10.61 -15.39
CA ASP A 206 -19.98 -11.39 -15.68
C ASP A 206 -20.01 -12.75 -14.97
N ARG A 207 -18.87 -13.25 -14.47
CA ARG A 207 -18.82 -14.44 -13.60
C ARG A 207 -19.52 -14.20 -12.26
N LYS A 208 -19.74 -12.95 -11.83
CA LYS A 208 -20.40 -12.56 -10.56
C LYS A 208 -19.80 -13.26 -9.34
N LEU A 209 -18.47 -13.41 -9.30
CA LEU A 209 -17.76 -14.13 -8.24
C LEU A 209 -18.05 -13.59 -6.83
N PRO A 210 -18.13 -12.25 -6.58
CA PRO A 210 -18.48 -11.74 -5.25
C PRO A 210 -19.80 -12.29 -4.73
N ALA A 211 -20.85 -12.32 -5.57
CA ALA A 211 -22.14 -12.88 -5.18
C ALA A 211 -22.05 -14.37 -4.91
N GLN A 212 -21.23 -15.13 -5.65
CA GLN A 212 -21.01 -16.56 -5.41
C GLN A 212 -20.31 -16.79 -4.07
N TYR A 213 -19.27 -16.02 -3.74
CA TYR A 213 -18.56 -16.15 -2.46
C TYR A 213 -19.45 -15.76 -1.27
N LEU A 214 -20.26 -14.73 -1.42
CA LEU A 214 -21.19 -14.30 -0.38
C LEU A 214 -22.46 -15.16 -0.25
N SER A 215 -22.67 -16.13 -1.13
CA SER A 215 -23.84 -17.03 -1.09
C SER A 215 -23.77 -18.14 -0.02
N ARG A 216 -22.66 -18.26 0.68
CA ARG A 216 -22.43 -19.27 1.73
C ARG A 216 -21.72 -18.65 2.93
N PRO A 217 -21.84 -19.25 4.12
CA PRO A 217 -21.13 -18.75 5.30
C PRO A 217 -19.61 -18.82 5.13
N TRP A 218 -18.90 -17.87 5.73
CA TRP A 218 -17.47 -17.99 5.97
C TRP A 218 -17.26 -18.88 7.19
N GLN A 219 -16.76 -20.08 6.94
CA GLN A 219 -16.35 -21.05 7.93
C GLN A 219 -14.82 -21.08 7.99
N THR A 220 -14.25 -21.42 9.13
CA THR A 220 -12.80 -21.62 9.26
C THR A 220 -12.29 -22.69 8.29
N LEU A 221 -11.10 -22.49 7.75
CA LEU A 221 -10.45 -23.41 6.81
C LEU A 221 -10.09 -24.75 7.48
N LEU A 222 -9.64 -24.68 8.72
CA LEU A 222 -9.29 -25.80 9.58
C LEU A 222 -10.34 -25.94 10.70
N PRO A 223 -10.42 -27.09 11.40
CA PRO A 223 -11.16 -27.18 12.66
C PRO A 223 -10.76 -26.04 13.61
N ILE A 224 -11.75 -25.37 14.23
CA ILE A 224 -11.54 -24.14 14.98
C ILE A 224 -10.57 -24.31 16.16
N GLU A 225 -10.52 -25.49 16.75
CA GLU A 225 -9.59 -25.86 17.83
C GLU A 225 -8.11 -25.88 17.39
N GLN A 226 -7.84 -25.80 16.10
CA GLN A 226 -6.47 -25.72 15.57
C GLN A 226 -5.96 -24.28 15.45
N TYR A 227 -6.80 -23.26 15.69
CA TYR A 227 -6.38 -21.84 15.65
C TYR A 227 -5.74 -21.41 16.97
N THR A 228 -4.67 -22.10 17.33
CA THR A 228 -3.98 -21.95 18.63
C THR A 228 -3.12 -20.70 18.74
N GLU A 229 -2.80 -20.04 17.64
CA GLU A 229 -2.03 -18.77 17.56
C GLU A 229 -2.92 -17.53 17.70
N SER A 230 -4.24 -17.75 17.70
CA SER A 230 -5.25 -16.69 17.84
C SER A 230 -5.86 -16.65 19.25
N THR A 231 -6.55 -15.56 19.55
CA THR A 231 -7.41 -15.45 20.75
C THR A 231 -8.67 -16.30 20.58
N PRO A 232 -9.40 -16.57 21.69
CA PRO A 232 -10.71 -17.20 21.56
C PRO A 232 -11.66 -16.42 20.64
N ASP A 233 -12.56 -17.13 19.98
CA ASP A 233 -13.49 -16.64 18.95
C ASP A 233 -14.48 -15.54 19.42
N ASP A 234 -14.73 -15.40 20.72
CA ASP A 234 -15.64 -14.38 21.30
C ASP A 234 -14.89 -13.53 22.31
N VAL A 235 -14.25 -12.47 21.86
CA VAL A 235 -13.54 -11.54 22.75
C VAL A 235 -14.03 -10.10 22.57
N PRO A 236 -14.01 -9.28 23.64
CA PRO A 236 -14.66 -7.96 23.64
C PRO A 236 -13.98 -6.91 22.75
N TRP A 237 -12.75 -7.14 22.34
CA TRP A 237 -11.97 -6.21 21.49
C TRP A 237 -12.10 -6.49 19.99
N GLU A 238 -12.81 -7.51 19.56
CA GLU A 238 -13.14 -7.76 18.15
C GLU A 238 -14.43 -7.06 17.76
N GLY A 239 -14.44 -6.51 16.53
CA GLY A 239 -15.63 -5.92 15.93
C GLY A 239 -16.41 -6.98 15.17
N SER A 240 -17.74 -7.06 15.37
CA SER A 240 -18.62 -7.92 14.58
C SER A 240 -19.04 -7.25 13.27
N PHE A 241 -19.41 -8.03 12.27
CA PHE A 241 -20.10 -7.51 11.11
C PHE A 241 -21.41 -6.82 11.53
N ARG A 242 -21.80 -5.81 10.76
CA ARG A 242 -23.10 -5.19 10.97
C ARG A 242 -24.22 -6.23 10.77
N GLY A 243 -25.00 -6.45 11.80
CA GLY A 243 -26.09 -7.46 11.81
C GLY A 243 -25.73 -8.76 12.49
N GLU A 244 -24.49 -8.93 12.94
CA GLU A 244 -24.09 -9.98 13.87
C GLU A 244 -24.12 -9.50 15.31
N ALA A 245 -24.52 -10.38 16.21
CA ALA A 245 -24.51 -10.10 17.64
C ALA A 245 -23.11 -10.22 18.25
N LYS A 246 -22.27 -11.09 17.68
CA LYS A 246 -20.92 -11.44 18.14
C LYS A 246 -20.00 -11.70 16.96
N PRO A 247 -18.69 -11.45 17.09
CA PRO A 247 -17.69 -11.76 16.07
C PRO A 247 -17.28 -13.25 16.13
N VAL A 248 -18.18 -14.16 15.79
CA VAL A 248 -17.92 -15.60 15.97
C VAL A 248 -18.20 -16.37 14.69
N PHE A 249 -17.39 -17.40 14.46
CA PHE A 249 -17.62 -18.33 13.36
C PHE A 249 -18.83 -19.26 13.58
N PRO A 250 -19.55 -19.62 12.50
CA PRO A 250 -19.38 -19.15 11.12
C PRO A 250 -20.07 -17.80 10.88
N HIS A 251 -19.44 -16.92 10.12
CA HIS A 251 -20.07 -15.67 9.68
C HIS A 251 -21.10 -15.94 8.57
N ASN A 252 -22.33 -15.51 8.77
CA ASN A 252 -23.43 -15.75 7.84
C ASN A 252 -23.42 -14.73 6.68
N LEU A 253 -22.47 -14.88 5.73
CA LEU A 253 -22.32 -13.95 4.62
C LEU A 253 -23.60 -13.75 3.78
N PRO A 254 -24.46 -14.76 3.52
CA PRO A 254 -25.74 -14.53 2.84
C PRO A 254 -26.63 -13.52 3.57
N GLN A 255 -26.70 -13.58 4.90
CA GLN A 255 -27.45 -12.62 5.70
C GLN A 255 -26.78 -11.25 5.69
N LEU A 256 -25.47 -11.18 5.85
CA LEU A 256 -24.69 -9.95 5.91
C LEU A 256 -24.72 -9.18 4.58
N SER A 257 -24.61 -9.88 3.46
CA SER A 257 -24.72 -9.27 2.13
C SER A 257 -26.15 -8.83 1.78
N GLY A 258 -27.15 -9.39 2.45
CA GLY A 258 -28.55 -8.93 2.35
C GLY A 258 -28.82 -7.61 3.10
N LEU A 259 -27.90 -7.13 3.93
CA LEU A 259 -28.02 -5.86 4.66
C LEU A 259 -27.34 -4.74 3.86
N PRO A 260 -28.07 -3.68 3.48
CA PRO A 260 -27.47 -2.56 2.77
C PRO A 260 -26.43 -1.85 3.64
N ASP A 261 -25.40 -1.28 3.03
CA ASP A 261 -24.47 -0.39 3.72
C ASP A 261 -25.22 0.72 4.46
N ALA A 262 -24.84 1.00 5.72
CA ALA A 262 -25.58 1.95 6.56
C ALA A 262 -25.55 3.38 6.03
N SER A 263 -24.39 3.80 5.51
CA SER A 263 -24.21 5.16 4.99
C SER A 263 -24.92 5.35 3.65
N VAL A 264 -24.86 4.32 2.81
CA VAL A 264 -25.58 4.28 1.53
C VAL A 264 -27.09 4.21 1.78
N ALA A 265 -27.54 3.35 2.70
CA ALA A 265 -28.96 3.23 3.04
C ALA A 265 -29.53 4.55 3.61
N ALA A 266 -28.78 5.27 4.46
CA ALA A 266 -29.20 6.56 4.98
C ALA A 266 -29.34 7.60 3.86
N LYS A 267 -28.30 7.78 3.03
CA LYS A 267 -28.32 8.72 1.89
C LYS A 267 -29.44 8.43 0.90
N LEU A 268 -29.69 7.15 0.59
CA LEU A 268 -30.76 6.77 -0.33
C LEU A 268 -32.15 7.02 0.28
N ARG A 269 -32.35 6.74 1.58
CA ARG A 269 -33.60 7.06 2.27
C ARG A 269 -33.88 8.56 2.28
N ASP A 270 -32.86 9.38 2.56
CA ASP A 270 -32.97 10.84 2.57
C ASP A 270 -33.28 11.38 1.17
N ALA A 271 -32.81 10.72 0.13
CA ALA A 271 -33.10 11.05 -1.27
C ALA A 271 -34.43 10.45 -1.80
N GLY A 272 -35.14 9.62 -1.01
CA GLY A 272 -36.32 8.90 -1.47
C GLY A 272 -36.05 7.77 -2.46
N GLU A 273 -34.80 7.30 -2.57
CA GLU A 273 -34.36 6.27 -3.51
C GLU A 273 -34.45 4.87 -2.88
N PRO A 274 -34.70 3.80 -3.69
CA PRO A 274 -34.74 2.44 -3.18
C PRO A 274 -33.35 2.00 -2.67
N VAL A 275 -33.33 1.43 -1.48
CA VAL A 275 -32.10 0.87 -0.88
C VAL A 275 -31.79 -0.48 -1.53
N PRO A 276 -30.58 -0.71 -2.09
CA PRO A 276 -30.20 -2.00 -2.66
C PRO A 276 -30.32 -3.15 -1.66
N VAL A 277 -30.82 -4.29 -2.11
CA VAL A 277 -31.01 -5.49 -1.27
C VAL A 277 -29.71 -6.26 -1.04
N THR A 278 -28.66 -6.02 -1.85
CA THR A 278 -27.38 -6.73 -1.75
C THR A 278 -26.24 -5.76 -1.53
N ASN A 279 -25.42 -6.06 -0.51
CA ASN A 279 -24.17 -5.36 -0.20
C ASN A 279 -22.99 -6.25 -0.59
N LEU A 280 -22.51 -6.11 -1.82
CA LEU A 280 -21.38 -6.87 -2.33
C LEU A 280 -20.03 -6.37 -1.75
N ASP A 281 -20.04 -5.23 -1.07
CA ASP A 281 -18.86 -4.67 -0.40
C ASP A 281 -18.38 -5.53 0.77
N VAL A 282 -19.25 -6.34 1.36
CA VAL A 282 -18.93 -7.30 2.43
C VAL A 282 -17.76 -8.22 2.05
N VAL A 283 -17.60 -8.54 0.76
CA VAL A 283 -16.51 -9.42 0.30
C VAL A 283 -15.12 -8.87 0.65
N ARG A 284 -14.95 -7.54 0.76
CA ARG A 284 -13.68 -6.91 1.14
C ARG A 284 -13.21 -7.32 2.52
N SER A 285 -14.15 -7.44 3.47
CA SER A 285 -13.87 -7.81 4.86
C SER A 285 -13.89 -9.33 5.09
N THR A 286 -13.66 -10.10 4.03
CA THR A 286 -13.55 -11.58 4.05
C THR A 286 -12.30 -12.00 3.28
N PRO A 287 -11.76 -13.20 3.49
CA PRO A 287 -10.61 -13.69 2.72
C PRO A 287 -10.89 -13.80 1.22
N PHE A 288 -12.16 -13.86 0.82
CA PHE A 288 -12.57 -14.03 -0.58
C PHE A 288 -12.28 -12.80 -1.45
N GLY A 289 -12.11 -11.61 -0.86
CA GLY A 289 -11.63 -10.45 -1.60
C GLY A 289 -10.19 -10.62 -2.10
N ASN A 290 -9.32 -11.29 -1.34
CA ASN A 290 -7.97 -11.65 -1.81
C ASN A 290 -8.05 -12.71 -2.92
N THR A 291 -8.92 -13.70 -2.79
CA THR A 291 -9.17 -14.70 -3.83
C THR A 291 -9.61 -14.05 -5.15
N LEU A 292 -10.50 -13.04 -5.09
CA LEU A 292 -10.91 -12.28 -6.27
C LEU A 292 -9.73 -11.59 -6.97
N VAL A 293 -8.83 -10.99 -6.20
CA VAL A 293 -7.63 -10.33 -6.75
C VAL A 293 -6.69 -11.33 -7.39
N ALA A 294 -6.44 -12.49 -6.75
CA ALA A 294 -5.61 -13.55 -7.32
C ALA A 294 -6.18 -14.08 -8.64
N GLU A 295 -7.50 -14.28 -8.72
CA GLU A 295 -8.18 -14.73 -9.94
C GLU A 295 -8.08 -13.69 -11.06
N LEU A 296 -8.29 -12.40 -10.75
CA LEU A 296 -8.14 -11.32 -11.73
C LEU A 296 -6.70 -11.20 -12.23
N ALA A 297 -5.70 -11.35 -11.35
CA ALA A 297 -4.28 -11.31 -11.70
C ALA A 297 -3.92 -12.44 -12.68
N MET A 298 -4.35 -13.67 -12.41
CA MET A 298 -4.13 -14.81 -13.33
C MET A 298 -4.82 -14.60 -14.68
N GLU A 299 -6.04 -14.04 -14.67
CA GLU A 299 -6.78 -13.72 -15.90
C GLU A 299 -6.09 -12.61 -16.69
N ALA A 300 -5.54 -11.57 -16.03
CA ALA A 300 -4.76 -10.52 -16.68
C ALA A 300 -3.50 -11.09 -17.36
N VAL A 301 -2.77 -11.99 -16.70
CA VAL A 301 -1.60 -12.68 -17.31
C VAL A 301 -2.02 -13.41 -18.60
N ARG A 302 -3.15 -14.12 -18.56
CA ARG A 302 -3.68 -14.88 -19.71
C ARG A 302 -4.11 -13.95 -20.84
N ALA A 303 -4.98 -13.01 -20.54
CA ALA A 303 -5.66 -12.19 -21.54
C ALA A 303 -4.74 -11.16 -22.18
N GLU A 304 -3.85 -10.57 -21.41
CA GLU A 304 -2.90 -9.57 -21.87
C GLU A 304 -1.56 -10.17 -22.34
N GLN A 305 -1.40 -11.50 -22.23
CA GLN A 305 -0.19 -12.24 -22.58
C GLN A 305 1.05 -11.68 -21.86
N LEU A 306 0.90 -11.34 -20.58
CA LEU A 306 1.99 -10.75 -19.79
C LEU A 306 3.17 -11.73 -19.72
N GLY A 307 4.38 -11.23 -20.00
CA GLY A 307 5.62 -12.02 -20.04
C GLY A 307 5.75 -12.96 -21.24
N GLN A 308 4.80 -12.97 -22.19
CA GLN A 308 4.78 -13.91 -23.32
C GLN A 308 5.10 -13.23 -24.66
N ARG A 309 5.29 -11.91 -24.68
CA ARG A 309 5.50 -11.11 -25.91
C ARG A 309 6.97 -10.85 -26.23
N GLY A 310 7.92 -11.52 -25.53
CA GLY A 310 9.36 -11.35 -25.74
C GLY A 310 9.95 -10.06 -25.16
N ILE A 311 9.19 -9.37 -24.33
CA ILE A 311 9.57 -8.18 -23.57
C ILE A 311 9.13 -8.35 -22.12
N THR A 312 9.87 -7.76 -21.17
CA THR A 312 9.53 -7.80 -19.75
C THR A 312 8.29 -6.96 -19.48
N ASP A 313 7.26 -7.55 -18.90
CA ASP A 313 6.08 -6.84 -18.41
C ASP A 313 6.11 -6.70 -16.88
N PHE A 314 5.22 -5.87 -16.31
CA PHE A 314 5.12 -5.67 -14.87
C PHE A 314 3.66 -5.80 -14.39
N MET A 315 3.45 -6.51 -13.28
CA MET A 315 2.13 -6.70 -12.68
C MET A 315 2.16 -6.43 -11.17
N PRO A 316 1.80 -5.23 -10.73
CA PRO A 316 1.46 -4.98 -9.33
C PRO A 316 0.19 -5.72 -8.92
N VAL A 317 0.26 -6.47 -7.81
CA VAL A 317 -0.87 -7.20 -7.21
C VAL A 317 -0.94 -6.86 -5.73
N SER A 318 -2.04 -6.25 -5.26
CA SER A 318 -2.21 -5.93 -3.85
C SER A 318 -3.41 -6.65 -3.25
N PHE A 319 -3.15 -7.43 -2.19
CA PHE A 319 -4.14 -8.18 -1.42
C PHE A 319 -4.56 -7.37 -0.21
N SER A 320 -5.73 -6.73 -0.26
CA SER A 320 -6.13 -5.77 0.76
C SER A 320 -7.24 -6.25 1.70
N SER A 321 -7.78 -7.46 1.52
CA SER A 321 -8.77 -7.99 2.47
C SER A 321 -8.16 -8.27 3.84
N THR A 322 -6.87 -8.54 3.92
CA THR A 322 -6.12 -8.66 5.18
C THR A 322 -6.24 -7.43 6.06
N ASP A 323 -6.19 -6.22 5.47
CA ASP A 323 -6.37 -4.95 6.17
C ASP A 323 -7.81 -4.76 6.66
N TYR A 324 -8.80 -5.01 5.82
CA TYR A 324 -10.21 -4.91 6.21
C TYR A 324 -10.55 -5.86 7.37
N VAL A 325 -10.06 -7.11 7.31
CA VAL A 325 -10.23 -8.11 8.37
C VAL A 325 -9.48 -7.67 9.64
N GLY A 326 -8.24 -7.21 9.51
CA GLY A 326 -7.44 -6.71 10.63
C GLY A 326 -8.11 -5.52 11.32
N HIS A 327 -8.57 -4.53 10.56
CA HIS A 327 -9.30 -3.38 11.10
C HIS A 327 -10.56 -3.79 11.90
N GLN A 328 -11.27 -4.81 11.44
CA GLN A 328 -12.51 -5.24 12.07
C GLN A 328 -12.28 -6.13 13.28
N PHE A 329 -11.44 -7.15 13.16
CA PHE A 329 -11.30 -8.20 14.17
C PHE A 329 -10.00 -8.07 14.99
N GLY A 330 -8.97 -7.42 14.44
CA GLY A 330 -7.67 -7.27 15.06
C GLY A 330 -6.67 -8.37 14.69
N PRO A 331 -5.37 -8.14 14.99
CA PRO A 331 -4.28 -9.01 14.54
C PRO A 331 -4.16 -10.35 15.29
N ASN A 332 -4.96 -10.56 16.30
CA ASN A 332 -4.95 -11.75 17.12
C ASN A 332 -6.20 -12.63 16.93
N SER A 333 -7.11 -12.26 16.04
CA SER A 333 -8.37 -12.95 15.80
C SER A 333 -8.19 -14.21 14.95
N ILE A 334 -9.14 -15.13 15.06
CA ILE A 334 -9.25 -16.33 14.21
C ILE A 334 -9.49 -15.90 12.76
N GLU A 335 -10.26 -14.83 12.54
CA GLU A 335 -10.53 -14.28 11.21
C GLU A 335 -9.25 -13.80 10.50
N ALA A 336 -8.36 -13.16 11.24
CA ALA A 336 -7.07 -12.76 10.70
C ALA A 336 -6.23 -13.99 10.32
N GLU A 337 -6.11 -14.96 11.21
CA GLU A 337 -5.38 -16.21 10.93
C GLU A 337 -5.98 -16.96 9.73
N ASP A 338 -7.31 -17.19 9.69
CA ASP A 338 -7.99 -17.87 8.57
C ASP A 338 -7.77 -17.12 7.24
N THR A 339 -7.76 -15.79 7.28
CA THR A 339 -7.49 -14.96 6.10
C THR A 339 -6.07 -15.18 5.58
N TYR A 340 -5.06 -15.27 6.45
CA TYR A 340 -3.68 -15.54 6.04
C TYR A 340 -3.47 -16.97 5.55
N LEU A 341 -4.12 -17.97 6.15
CA LEU A 341 -4.07 -19.36 5.68
C LEU A 341 -4.68 -19.51 4.27
N ARG A 342 -5.75 -18.78 3.97
CA ARG A 342 -6.35 -18.76 2.63
C ARG A 342 -5.52 -17.95 1.64
N LEU A 343 -4.92 -16.85 2.07
CA LEU A 343 -4.01 -16.06 1.23
C LEU A 343 -2.77 -16.86 0.85
N ASP A 344 -2.24 -17.70 1.74
CA ASP A 344 -1.16 -18.62 1.43
C ASP A 344 -1.52 -19.55 0.24
N GLN A 345 -2.76 -20.07 0.24
CA GLN A 345 -3.27 -20.89 -0.87
C GLN A 345 -3.44 -20.08 -2.16
N ASP A 346 -3.89 -18.82 -2.07
CA ASP A 346 -4.05 -17.94 -3.23
C ASP A 346 -2.70 -17.58 -3.84
N ILE A 347 -1.69 -17.27 -3.01
CA ILE A 347 -0.31 -17.04 -3.45
C ILE A 347 0.27 -18.31 -4.09
N ALA A 348 0.07 -19.48 -3.48
CA ALA A 348 0.52 -20.75 -4.04
C ALA A 348 -0.08 -21.01 -5.44
N ARG A 349 -1.38 -20.74 -5.62
CA ARG A 349 -2.05 -20.86 -6.93
C ARG A 349 -1.48 -19.88 -7.95
N LEU A 350 -1.26 -18.63 -7.55
CA LEU A 350 -0.67 -17.61 -8.43
C LEU A 350 0.75 -18.00 -8.88
N LEU A 351 1.63 -18.39 -7.95
CA LEU A 351 3.00 -18.81 -8.26
C LEU A 351 3.03 -20.04 -9.19
N ALA A 352 2.20 -21.06 -8.91
CA ALA A 352 2.08 -22.24 -9.75
C ALA A 352 1.56 -21.89 -11.16
N TYR A 353 0.61 -20.96 -11.26
CA TYR A 353 0.10 -20.48 -12.54
C TYR A 353 1.17 -19.75 -13.35
N LEU A 354 1.98 -18.90 -12.71
CA LEU A 354 3.10 -18.19 -13.35
C LEU A 354 4.16 -19.17 -13.84
N ASP A 355 4.56 -20.15 -13.03
CA ASP A 355 5.51 -21.20 -13.44
C ASP A 355 5.01 -22.01 -14.64
N LYS A 356 3.73 -22.39 -14.62
CA LYS A 356 3.11 -23.14 -15.73
C LYS A 356 3.06 -22.32 -17.02
N THR A 357 2.77 -21.01 -16.92
CA THR A 357 2.52 -20.15 -18.08
C THR A 357 3.81 -19.61 -18.69
N LEU A 358 4.76 -19.19 -17.85
CA LEU A 358 5.98 -18.50 -18.25
C LEU A 358 7.22 -19.37 -18.22
N GLY A 359 7.13 -20.52 -17.51
CA GLY A 359 8.26 -21.40 -17.19
C GLY A 359 8.92 -21.03 -15.87
N LYS A 360 9.26 -22.04 -15.06
CA LYS A 360 9.92 -21.86 -13.76
C LYS A 360 11.18 -21.00 -13.88
N GLY A 361 11.36 -20.02 -12.99
CA GLY A 361 12.53 -19.14 -12.96
C GLY A 361 12.51 -17.98 -13.97
N ASN A 362 11.42 -17.78 -14.72
CA ASN A 362 11.30 -16.68 -15.67
C ASN A 362 10.52 -15.45 -15.11
N THR A 363 9.99 -15.55 -13.89
CA THR A 363 9.30 -14.46 -13.20
C THR A 363 10.15 -13.98 -12.04
N LEU A 364 10.33 -12.67 -11.90
CA LEU A 364 10.84 -12.03 -10.69
C LEU A 364 9.67 -11.61 -9.83
N VAL A 365 9.65 -12.06 -8.58
CA VAL A 365 8.60 -11.71 -7.60
C VAL A 365 9.26 -11.01 -6.43
N PHE A 366 8.69 -9.90 -5.97
CA PHE A 366 8.90 -9.42 -4.62
C PHE A 366 7.58 -9.43 -3.85
N LEU A 367 7.65 -9.69 -2.54
CA LEU A 367 6.52 -9.60 -1.63
C LEU A 367 6.88 -8.71 -0.45
N THR A 368 5.99 -7.76 -0.16
CA THR A 368 6.08 -6.89 1.02
C THR A 368 4.68 -6.52 1.52
N ALA A 369 4.60 -5.63 2.51
CA ALA A 369 3.36 -4.99 2.96
C ALA A 369 3.51 -3.47 2.89
N ASP A 370 2.39 -2.78 2.82
CA ASP A 370 2.33 -1.30 2.84
C ASP A 370 2.42 -0.72 4.26
N HIS A 371 2.13 -1.51 5.27
CA HIS A 371 2.34 -1.29 6.72
C HIS A 371 2.00 -2.57 7.49
N GLY A 372 2.34 -2.58 8.78
CA GLY A 372 1.89 -3.60 9.73
C GLY A 372 0.59 -3.20 10.44
N ALA A 373 0.42 -3.66 11.68
CA ALA A 373 -0.76 -3.39 12.50
C ALA A 373 -0.44 -3.41 14.00
N ALA A 374 -1.03 -2.48 14.76
CA ALA A 374 -1.00 -2.49 16.21
C ALA A 374 -1.86 -3.63 16.77
N HIS A 375 -1.57 -4.08 17.98
CA HIS A 375 -2.55 -4.85 18.74
C HIS A 375 -3.74 -3.97 19.15
N SER A 376 -4.92 -4.55 19.26
CA SER A 376 -6.06 -3.83 19.84
C SER A 376 -5.69 -3.29 21.24
N PRO A 377 -5.94 -2.01 21.56
CA PRO A 377 -5.62 -1.49 22.89
C PRO A 377 -6.31 -2.26 24.03
N ASN A 378 -7.56 -2.71 23.84
CA ASN A 378 -8.26 -3.50 24.86
C ASN A 378 -7.62 -4.88 25.08
N PHE A 379 -7.04 -5.50 24.03
CA PHE A 379 -6.23 -6.73 24.17
C PHE A 379 -4.99 -6.46 25.02
N LEU A 380 -4.26 -5.37 24.75
CA LEU A 380 -3.06 -5.01 25.51
C LEU A 380 -3.39 -4.72 26.98
N ILE A 381 -4.47 -3.98 27.25
CA ILE A 381 -4.95 -3.67 28.61
C ILE A 381 -5.31 -4.97 29.36
N ASP A 382 -6.00 -5.91 28.73
CA ASP A 382 -6.29 -7.25 29.29
C ASP A 382 -5.01 -7.99 29.70
N LYS A 383 -3.94 -7.85 28.90
CA LYS A 383 -2.62 -8.41 29.17
C LYS A 383 -1.75 -7.55 30.10
N LYS A 384 -2.30 -6.46 30.67
CA LYS A 384 -1.59 -5.52 31.57
C LYS A 384 -0.42 -4.80 30.91
N ILE A 385 -0.49 -4.63 29.58
CA ILE A 385 0.44 -3.84 28.79
C ILE A 385 -0.14 -2.43 28.66
N PRO A 386 0.66 -1.35 28.89
CA PRO A 386 0.19 0.01 28.70
C PRO A 386 -0.36 0.25 27.30
N ALA A 387 -1.57 0.74 27.21
CA ALA A 387 -2.24 1.04 25.95
C ALA A 387 -3.44 1.97 26.19
N GLY A 388 -3.96 2.57 25.14
CA GLY A 388 -5.12 3.44 25.26
C GLY A 388 -5.64 3.96 23.93
N ALA A 389 -6.52 4.95 24.02
CA ALA A 389 -7.08 5.62 22.86
C ALA A 389 -6.96 7.14 22.99
N VAL A 390 -6.80 7.81 21.85
CA VAL A 390 -6.94 9.27 21.73
C VAL A 390 -8.12 9.60 20.80
N GLY A 391 -8.77 10.71 21.05
CA GLY A 391 -9.90 11.17 20.25
C GLY A 391 -9.48 12.28 19.29
N PRO A 392 -9.32 12.06 17.98
CA PRO A 392 -8.92 13.10 17.04
C PRO A 392 -9.80 14.34 17.11
N ARG A 393 -11.12 14.14 17.13
CA ARG A 393 -12.10 15.24 17.28
C ARG A 393 -11.98 15.93 18.62
N PHE A 394 -11.83 15.17 19.70
CA PHE A 394 -11.68 15.73 21.06
C PHE A 394 -10.41 16.58 21.18
N MET A 395 -9.27 16.10 20.67
CA MET A 395 -8.02 16.85 20.66
C MET A 395 -8.12 18.13 19.83
N ARG A 396 -8.66 18.04 18.60
CA ARG A 396 -8.91 19.21 17.74
C ARG A 396 -9.76 20.27 18.43
N ASP A 397 -10.90 19.86 19.00
CA ASP A 397 -11.85 20.79 19.62
C ASP A 397 -11.28 21.40 20.90
N SER A 398 -10.48 20.64 21.67
CA SER A 398 -9.77 21.15 22.85
C SER A 398 -8.72 22.19 22.50
N VAL A 399 -7.90 21.95 21.46
CA VAL A 399 -6.93 22.94 20.95
C VAL A 399 -7.66 24.18 20.45
N GLN A 400 -8.71 24.01 19.65
CA GLN A 400 -9.55 25.11 19.16
C GLN A 400 -10.11 25.96 20.32
N HIS A 401 -10.65 25.31 21.34
CA HIS A 401 -11.19 26.00 22.53
C HIS A 401 -10.11 26.81 23.25
N GLU A 402 -8.93 26.21 23.47
CA GLU A 402 -7.85 26.88 24.18
C GLU A 402 -7.30 28.08 23.39
N LEU A 403 -7.18 27.96 22.05
CA LEU A 403 -6.77 29.09 21.21
C LEU A 403 -7.82 30.21 21.21
N VAL A 404 -9.12 29.88 21.21
CA VAL A 404 -10.19 30.92 21.38
C VAL A 404 -10.06 31.62 22.72
N ARG A 405 -9.78 30.89 23.78
CA ARG A 405 -9.60 31.45 25.13
C ARG A 405 -8.42 32.43 25.19
N ARG A 406 -7.32 32.14 24.50
CA ARG A 406 -6.09 32.94 24.53
C ARG A 406 -6.08 34.11 23.54
N HIS A 407 -6.58 33.86 22.31
CA HIS A 407 -6.47 34.80 21.19
C HIS A 407 -7.81 35.39 20.72
N GLY A 408 -8.93 35.04 21.44
CA GLY A 408 -10.24 35.51 21.08
C GLY A 408 -10.95 34.67 20.00
N ALA A 409 -12.17 35.05 19.68
CA ALA A 409 -13.01 34.33 18.73
C ALA A 409 -12.35 34.18 17.34
N GLY A 410 -12.42 32.97 16.79
CA GLY A 410 -11.89 32.62 15.46
C GLY A 410 -11.88 31.12 15.26
N ASN A 411 -11.87 30.67 14.01
CA ASN A 411 -11.64 29.28 13.63
C ASN A 411 -10.13 29.06 13.48
N TRP A 412 -9.43 28.77 14.57
CA TRP A 412 -7.98 28.66 14.63
C TRP A 412 -7.44 27.35 14.08
N VAL A 413 -8.19 26.24 14.32
CA VAL A 413 -7.83 24.88 13.87
C VAL A 413 -8.77 24.46 12.73
N LEU A 414 -8.24 24.30 11.53
CA LEU A 414 -9.03 23.88 10.36
C LEU A 414 -9.44 22.42 10.46
N THR A 415 -8.48 21.56 10.75
CA THR A 415 -8.71 20.12 10.94
C THR A 415 -7.56 19.49 11.74
N TYR A 416 -7.81 18.26 12.20
CA TYR A 416 -6.81 17.30 12.66
C TYR A 416 -6.96 16.06 11.77
N GLU A 417 -5.91 15.72 11.04
CA GLU A 417 -5.90 14.61 10.07
C GLU A 417 -4.51 13.96 10.04
N ASN A 418 -4.45 12.64 10.01
CA ASN A 418 -3.19 11.88 9.95
C ASN A 418 -2.21 12.25 11.08
N GLN A 419 -2.70 12.40 12.32
CA GLN A 419 -1.88 12.83 13.47
C GLN A 419 -1.22 14.21 13.24
N GLN A 420 -1.87 15.09 12.52
CA GLN A 420 -1.39 16.44 12.21
C GLN A 420 -2.47 17.48 12.43
N VAL A 421 -2.08 18.58 13.08
CA VAL A 421 -2.95 19.75 13.30
C VAL A 421 -2.75 20.74 12.17
N TYR A 422 -3.84 21.16 11.53
CA TYR A 422 -3.83 22.17 10.46
C TYR A 422 -4.36 23.50 11.00
N LEU A 423 -3.49 24.49 11.10
CA LEU A 423 -3.83 25.83 11.58
C LEU A 423 -4.38 26.72 10.48
N ASN A 424 -5.27 27.65 10.86
CA ASN A 424 -5.78 28.71 9.99
C ASN A 424 -4.75 29.83 9.83
N ARG A 425 -3.74 29.58 8.96
CA ARG A 425 -2.65 30.52 8.70
C ARG A 425 -3.14 31.92 8.25
N PRO A 426 -4.18 32.04 7.38
CA PRO A 426 -4.76 33.35 7.03
C PRO A 426 -5.30 34.11 8.26
N LEU A 427 -6.01 33.44 9.18
CA LEU A 427 -6.50 34.07 10.38
C LEU A 427 -5.36 34.54 11.30
N ILE A 428 -4.32 33.70 11.47
CA ILE A 428 -3.12 34.03 12.27
C ILE A 428 -2.46 35.29 11.71
N ALA A 429 -2.26 35.36 10.39
CA ALA A 429 -1.71 36.52 9.72
C ALA A 429 -2.60 37.76 9.86
N GLN A 430 -3.93 37.62 9.71
CA GLN A 430 -4.89 38.71 9.89
C GLN A 430 -4.84 39.29 11.32
N LYS A 431 -4.64 38.43 12.31
CA LYS A 431 -4.50 38.83 13.72
C LYS A 431 -3.10 39.34 14.05
N LYS A 432 -2.17 39.38 13.10
CA LYS A 432 -0.75 39.77 13.25
C LYS A 432 -0.03 38.93 14.31
N LEU A 433 -0.38 37.66 14.44
CA LEU A 433 0.29 36.70 15.30
C LEU A 433 1.41 36.00 14.52
N ASP A 434 2.45 35.58 15.24
CA ASP A 434 3.55 34.81 14.66
C ASP A 434 3.13 33.35 14.53
N LEU A 435 3.25 32.79 13.31
CA LEU A 435 2.85 31.39 13.02
C LEU A 435 3.69 30.39 13.81
N ARG A 436 5.01 30.64 13.97
CA ARG A 436 5.88 29.75 14.73
C ARG A 436 5.47 29.68 16.19
N LEU A 437 5.25 30.83 16.82
CA LEU A 437 4.79 30.85 18.22
C LEU A 437 3.44 30.17 18.39
N MET A 438 2.54 30.27 17.40
CA MET A 438 1.27 29.53 17.40
C MET A 438 1.47 28.02 17.26
N GLN A 439 2.41 27.57 16.45
CA GLN A 439 2.77 26.16 16.34
C GLN A 439 3.35 25.64 17.66
N ASP A 440 4.28 26.37 18.29
CA ASP A 440 4.88 26.03 19.58
C ASP A 440 3.80 25.93 20.69
N GLU A 441 2.85 26.85 20.70
CA GLU A 441 1.72 26.84 21.62
C GLU A 441 0.85 25.61 21.44
N VAL A 442 0.49 25.29 20.19
CA VAL A 442 -0.32 24.10 19.88
C VAL A 442 0.43 22.81 20.21
N ALA A 443 1.72 22.73 19.90
CA ALA A 443 2.55 21.59 20.29
C ALA A 443 2.56 21.37 21.81
N SER A 444 2.67 22.47 22.57
CA SER A 444 2.61 22.43 24.05
C SER A 444 1.24 21.97 24.59
N ILE A 445 0.14 22.32 23.91
CA ILE A 445 -1.20 21.85 24.25
C ILE A 445 -1.32 20.36 23.94
N MET A 446 -0.85 19.92 22.75
CA MET A 446 -0.94 18.53 22.33
C MET A 446 -0.21 17.57 23.28
N LEU A 447 0.93 17.98 23.84
CA LEU A 447 1.70 17.20 24.83
C LEU A 447 0.97 16.99 26.16
N GLN A 448 -0.14 17.67 26.43
CA GLN A 448 -0.93 17.47 27.65
C GLN A 448 -1.96 16.34 27.53
N PHE A 449 -2.21 15.84 26.32
CA PHE A 449 -3.12 14.72 26.14
C PHE A 449 -2.43 13.39 26.49
N ALA A 450 -3.14 12.56 27.25
CA ALA A 450 -2.70 11.20 27.51
C ALA A 450 -2.49 10.44 26.17
N GLY A 451 -1.42 9.67 26.09
CA GLY A 451 -1.07 8.92 24.88
C GLY A 451 -0.32 9.72 23.80
N VAL A 452 -0.07 11.01 24.02
CA VAL A 452 0.79 11.81 23.14
C VAL A 452 2.20 11.87 23.73
N THR A 453 3.17 11.31 23.01
CA THR A 453 4.56 11.31 23.46
C THR A 453 5.40 12.45 22.86
N ARG A 454 5.03 12.94 21.66
CA ARG A 454 5.70 14.07 21.00
C ARG A 454 4.71 14.90 20.20
N ALA A 455 5.01 16.19 20.12
CA ALA A 455 4.39 17.14 19.21
C ALA A 455 5.48 18.04 18.63
N ILE A 456 5.71 17.98 17.32
CA ILE A 456 6.80 18.66 16.62
C ILE A 456 6.19 19.66 15.64
N THR A 457 6.73 20.89 15.63
CA THR A 457 6.23 21.92 14.74
C THR A 457 6.72 21.71 13.30
N ALA A 458 5.95 22.16 12.34
CA ALA A 458 6.37 22.19 10.94
C ALA A 458 7.63 23.05 10.74
N ASP A 459 7.82 24.09 11.54
CA ASP A 459 9.01 24.93 11.52
C ASP A 459 10.26 24.16 11.95
N ASP A 460 10.16 23.36 13.02
CA ASP A 460 11.27 22.53 13.48
C ASP A 460 11.61 21.42 12.48
N VAL A 461 10.62 20.75 11.89
CA VAL A 461 10.86 19.73 10.87
C VAL A 461 11.59 20.30 9.66
N GLN A 462 11.24 21.50 9.21
CA GLN A 462 11.86 22.11 8.03
C GLN A 462 13.27 22.66 8.27
N LYS A 463 13.63 22.95 9.51
CA LYS A 463 14.93 23.56 9.88
C LYS A 463 15.94 22.57 10.43
N SER A 464 15.50 21.39 10.78
CA SER A 464 16.33 20.34 11.38
C SER A 464 16.56 19.20 10.39
N HIS A 465 17.57 18.41 10.67
CA HIS A 465 17.85 17.16 9.97
C HIS A 465 18.19 16.11 11.00
N TRP A 466 17.56 14.94 10.91
CA TRP A 466 17.78 13.83 11.83
C TRP A 466 18.20 12.57 11.07
N GLU A 467 19.31 11.98 11.48
CA GLU A 467 19.88 10.81 10.82
C GLU A 467 19.23 9.49 11.25
N SER A 468 18.47 9.47 12.35
CA SER A 468 17.88 8.25 12.89
C SER A 468 16.72 8.50 13.84
N GLY A 469 15.99 7.42 14.14
CA GLY A 469 14.91 7.41 15.12
C GLY A 469 13.63 8.10 14.66
N MET A 470 12.73 8.32 15.60
CA MET A 470 11.37 8.81 15.33
C MET A 470 11.32 10.20 14.66
N LEU A 471 12.27 11.07 14.95
CA LEU A 471 12.31 12.42 14.35
C LEU A 471 12.65 12.34 12.86
N MET A 472 13.58 11.44 12.47
CA MET A 472 13.82 11.14 11.06
C MET A 472 12.56 10.60 10.37
N TYR A 473 11.75 9.77 11.05
CA TYR A 473 10.51 9.25 10.46
C TYR A 473 9.50 10.38 10.22
N LEU A 474 9.41 11.36 11.12
CA LEU A 474 8.57 12.55 10.92
C LEU A 474 9.07 13.42 9.75
N GLU A 475 10.39 13.64 9.65
CA GLU A 475 11.00 14.38 8.54
C GLU A 475 10.70 13.70 7.21
N ASN A 476 10.91 12.40 7.10
CA ASN A 476 10.63 11.61 5.91
C ASN A 476 9.14 11.54 5.54
N GLY A 477 8.25 11.70 6.51
CA GLY A 477 6.80 11.75 6.30
C GLY A 477 6.26 13.13 5.95
N TYR A 478 7.07 14.20 6.13
CA TYR A 478 6.63 15.57 6.02
C TYR A 478 6.80 16.15 4.62
N PHE A 479 5.71 16.59 4.01
CA PHE A 479 5.73 17.34 2.74
C PHE A 479 5.17 18.75 2.95
N PRO A 480 5.98 19.83 2.80
CA PRO A 480 5.64 21.20 3.24
C PRO A 480 4.32 21.74 2.71
N LYS A 481 3.92 21.37 1.49
CA LYS A 481 2.71 21.87 0.83
C LYS A 481 1.43 21.16 1.31
N ARG A 482 1.53 19.94 1.84
CA ARG A 482 0.39 19.10 2.21
C ARG A 482 0.28 18.83 3.71
N SER A 483 1.42 18.72 4.40
CA SER A 483 1.45 18.40 5.83
C SER A 483 0.90 19.50 6.72
N GLY A 484 0.49 19.11 7.95
CA GLY A 484 -0.03 20.00 8.98
C GLY A 484 1.01 20.96 9.57
N ASP A 485 0.59 21.75 10.52
CA ASP A 485 1.41 22.73 11.22
C ASP A 485 2.08 22.17 12.47
N VAL A 486 1.48 21.15 13.09
CA VAL A 486 2.03 20.41 14.23
C VAL A 486 1.80 18.92 13.99
N LEU A 487 2.87 18.13 14.05
CA LEU A 487 2.85 16.69 13.91
C LEU A 487 2.85 16.06 15.29
N VAL A 488 1.96 15.09 15.50
CA VAL A 488 1.74 14.42 16.77
C VAL A 488 2.18 12.96 16.70
N VAL A 489 2.88 12.49 17.72
CA VAL A 489 3.27 11.08 17.85
C VAL A 489 2.61 10.50 19.07
N LEU A 490 1.96 9.36 18.89
CA LEU A 490 1.32 8.63 19.96
C LEU A 490 2.32 7.67 20.65
N GLU A 491 2.04 7.37 21.91
CA GLU A 491 2.77 6.32 22.63
C GLU A 491 2.51 4.95 22.01
N PRO A 492 3.46 3.99 22.10
CA PRO A 492 3.22 2.62 21.66
C PRO A 492 1.97 2.03 22.33
N GLY A 493 1.14 1.35 21.54
CA GLY A 493 -0.14 0.79 22.01
C GLY A 493 -1.30 1.79 22.12
N TRP A 494 -1.06 3.09 21.85
CA TRP A 494 -2.12 4.09 21.76
C TRP A 494 -2.57 4.28 20.31
N LEU A 495 -3.88 4.28 20.10
CA LEU A 495 -4.50 4.41 18.78
C LEU A 495 -5.54 5.52 18.76
N GLU A 496 -5.74 6.11 17.59
CA GLU A 496 -6.87 7.01 17.36
C GLU A 496 -8.18 6.24 17.40
N SER A 497 -9.19 6.81 18.08
CA SER A 497 -10.51 6.20 18.21
C SER A 497 -11.62 7.22 17.92
N GLY A 498 -12.47 6.88 16.96
CA GLY A 498 -13.70 7.63 16.71
C GLY A 498 -14.74 7.49 17.84
N SER A 499 -14.58 6.46 18.68
CA SER A 499 -15.45 6.15 19.84
C SER A 499 -14.88 6.66 21.16
N TYR A 500 -13.83 7.49 21.13
CA TYR A 500 -13.21 8.05 22.34
C TYR A 500 -14.25 8.50 23.38
N PRO A 501 -14.06 8.24 24.71
CA PRO A 501 -12.84 7.71 25.35
C PRO A 501 -12.63 6.19 25.25
N ALA A 502 -13.56 5.43 24.70
CA ALA A 502 -13.35 3.99 24.49
C ALA A 502 -12.43 3.73 23.28
N PRO A 503 -11.49 2.77 23.37
CA PRO A 503 -10.76 2.29 22.20
C PRO A 503 -11.70 1.68 21.17
N ASN A 504 -11.36 1.80 19.89
CA ASN A 504 -12.05 1.07 18.84
C ASN A 504 -11.85 -0.44 19.04
N LYS A 505 -12.80 -1.22 18.55
CA LYS A 505 -12.65 -2.67 18.35
C LYS A 505 -11.77 -2.91 17.12
N GLY A 506 -11.13 -4.09 17.06
CA GLY A 506 -10.18 -4.41 16.01
C GLY A 506 -8.86 -3.67 16.14
N THR A 507 -8.25 -3.26 15.05
CA THR A 507 -6.98 -2.54 15.05
C THR A 507 -6.95 -1.37 14.07
N THR A 508 -5.87 -0.60 14.13
CA THR A 508 -5.46 0.36 13.12
C THR A 508 -3.92 0.45 13.09
N HIS A 509 -3.40 1.32 12.28
CA HIS A 509 -1.99 1.53 12.01
C HIS A 509 -1.71 3.03 11.81
N GLY A 510 -0.49 3.41 11.45
CA GLY A 510 -0.12 4.81 11.20
C GLY A 510 0.96 5.33 12.13
N SER A 511 1.50 4.49 13.02
CA SER A 511 2.52 4.89 13.99
C SER A 511 3.94 4.63 13.49
N ALA A 512 4.94 5.17 14.24
CA ALA A 512 6.35 4.87 14.04
C ALA A 512 6.81 3.58 14.75
N SER A 513 5.89 2.89 15.42
CA SER A 513 6.21 1.68 16.19
C SER A 513 6.53 0.50 15.28
N ALA A 514 7.38 -0.41 15.77
CA ALA A 514 7.81 -1.57 14.99
C ALA A 514 6.65 -2.46 14.51
N TYR A 515 5.54 -2.50 15.23
CA TYR A 515 4.36 -3.28 14.81
C TYR A 515 3.70 -2.73 13.53
N ASP A 516 3.91 -1.44 13.19
CA ASP A 516 3.44 -0.81 11.96
C ASP A 516 4.54 -0.74 10.89
N THR A 517 5.80 -0.55 11.31
CA THR A 517 6.92 -0.32 10.38
C THR A 517 7.61 -1.59 9.92
N HIS A 518 7.70 -2.65 10.76
CA HIS A 518 8.38 -3.90 10.45
C HIS A 518 7.47 -4.83 9.64
N VAL A 519 7.78 -4.98 8.37
CA VAL A 519 6.97 -5.74 7.40
C VAL A 519 7.84 -6.74 6.62
N PRO A 520 7.24 -7.76 5.99
CA PRO A 520 7.98 -8.66 5.11
C PRO A 520 8.67 -7.94 3.97
N MET A 521 9.87 -8.41 3.59
CA MET A 521 10.54 -8.05 2.34
C MET A 521 11.20 -9.29 1.77
N LEU A 522 10.54 -9.90 0.78
CA LEU A 522 10.94 -11.15 0.16
C LEU A 522 11.17 -10.94 -1.33
N PHE A 523 12.18 -11.60 -1.88
CA PHE A 523 12.42 -11.68 -3.32
C PHE A 523 12.47 -13.15 -3.73
N TRP A 524 11.91 -13.49 -4.90
CA TRP A 524 11.84 -14.87 -5.36
C TRP A 524 11.86 -14.95 -6.89
N GLY A 525 12.40 -16.04 -7.43
CA GLY A 525 12.28 -16.42 -8.81
C GLY A 525 13.51 -16.08 -9.65
N TRP A 526 13.34 -15.32 -10.73
CA TRP A 526 14.37 -15.06 -11.72
C TRP A 526 15.64 -14.48 -11.10
N HIS A 527 16.76 -15.22 -11.18
CA HIS A 527 18.08 -14.87 -10.66
C HIS A 527 18.13 -14.56 -9.15
N VAL A 528 17.10 -14.88 -8.39
CA VAL A 528 17.14 -14.75 -6.91
C VAL A 528 17.73 -16.02 -6.32
N LYS A 529 18.83 -15.90 -5.57
CA LYS A 529 19.40 -16.99 -4.78
C LYS A 529 18.72 -17.09 -3.44
N HIS A 530 18.49 -18.32 -2.98
CA HIS A 530 17.98 -18.54 -1.63
C HIS A 530 18.93 -17.98 -0.58
N GLY A 531 18.39 -17.28 0.42
CA GLY A 531 19.14 -16.72 1.54
C GLY A 531 18.28 -15.82 2.42
N ALA A 532 18.93 -15.29 3.45
CA ALA A 532 18.33 -14.29 4.33
C ALA A 532 19.39 -13.28 4.77
N SER A 533 18.96 -12.08 5.12
CA SER A 533 19.80 -11.03 5.71
C SER A 533 19.07 -10.38 6.88
N ALA A 534 19.77 -10.23 8.01
CA ALA A 534 19.31 -9.43 9.15
C ALA A 534 19.84 -7.99 9.11
N ALA A 535 20.54 -7.61 8.03
CA ALA A 535 20.98 -6.23 7.85
C ALA A 535 19.75 -5.30 7.74
N PRO A 536 19.81 -4.10 8.34
CA PRO A 536 18.73 -3.12 8.19
C PRO A 536 18.45 -2.80 6.71
N ALA A 537 17.20 -2.86 6.33
CA ALA A 537 16.72 -2.45 5.02
C ALA A 537 15.48 -1.56 5.19
N VAL A 538 15.25 -0.67 4.24
CA VAL A 538 14.03 0.15 4.22
C VAL A 538 13.17 -0.20 3.00
N ILE A 539 11.87 -0.10 3.14
CA ILE A 539 10.94 -0.49 2.07
C ILE A 539 11.19 0.26 0.76
N PRO A 540 11.58 1.55 0.75
CA PRO A 540 12.01 2.24 -0.46
C PRO A 540 13.17 1.58 -1.23
N ASP A 541 13.94 0.65 -0.64
CA ASP A 541 15.04 -0.06 -1.30
C ASP A 541 14.58 -1.07 -2.36
N ILE A 542 13.28 -1.42 -2.37
CA ILE A 542 12.71 -2.38 -3.32
C ILE A 542 12.81 -1.85 -4.76
N ALA A 543 12.38 -0.63 -5.03
CA ALA A 543 12.35 -0.09 -6.37
C ALA A 543 13.74 -0.01 -7.03
N PRO A 544 14.79 0.56 -6.40
CA PRO A 544 16.14 0.58 -6.98
C PRO A 544 16.75 -0.83 -7.10
N THR A 545 16.41 -1.77 -6.22
CA THR A 545 16.83 -3.18 -6.35
C THR A 545 16.23 -3.82 -7.61
N VAL A 546 14.93 -3.63 -7.85
CA VAL A 546 14.26 -4.10 -9.07
C VAL A 546 14.82 -3.40 -10.31
N ALA A 547 15.11 -2.09 -10.25
CA ALA A 547 15.74 -1.36 -11.34
C ALA A 547 17.09 -1.96 -11.75
N ARG A 548 17.90 -2.39 -10.78
CA ARG A 548 19.20 -3.07 -11.04
C ARG A 548 19.01 -4.38 -11.79
N TRP A 549 18.09 -5.25 -11.36
CA TRP A 549 17.78 -6.48 -12.10
C TRP A 549 17.28 -6.23 -13.51
N LEU A 550 16.51 -5.16 -13.68
CA LEU A 550 15.97 -4.79 -15.00
C LEU A 550 16.96 -4.00 -15.85
N HIS A 551 18.11 -3.59 -15.31
CA HIS A 551 19.07 -2.70 -15.99
C HIS A 551 18.37 -1.47 -16.58
N ILE A 552 17.58 -0.78 -15.77
CA ILE A 552 16.88 0.45 -16.13
C ILE A 552 17.21 1.56 -15.13
N GLN A 553 16.77 2.77 -15.45
CA GLN A 553 16.85 3.91 -14.54
C GLN A 553 15.99 3.65 -13.30
N GLU A 554 16.46 4.09 -12.15
CA GLU A 554 15.67 4.18 -10.92
C GLU A 554 14.61 5.28 -11.07
N PRO A 555 13.48 5.22 -10.32
CA PRO A 555 12.51 6.32 -10.32
C PRO A 555 13.17 7.68 -10.02
N ASP A 556 12.66 8.74 -10.63
CA ASP A 556 13.29 10.08 -10.62
C ASP A 556 13.42 10.69 -9.20
N GLY A 557 12.56 10.32 -8.28
CA GLY A 557 12.62 10.73 -6.87
C GLY A 557 13.24 9.68 -5.93
N CYS A 558 13.85 8.62 -6.46
CA CYS A 558 14.37 7.50 -5.65
C CYS A 558 15.44 7.95 -4.65
N THR A 559 15.27 7.58 -3.39
CA THR A 559 16.24 7.79 -2.29
C THR A 559 16.69 6.48 -1.65
N GLY A 560 15.99 5.38 -1.95
CA GLY A 560 16.36 4.03 -1.52
C GLY A 560 17.67 3.57 -2.15
N GLN A 561 18.25 2.51 -1.59
CA GLN A 561 19.52 1.93 -2.04
C GLN A 561 19.30 0.51 -2.57
N PRO A 562 19.94 0.13 -3.69
CA PRO A 562 19.87 -1.25 -4.17
C PRO A 562 20.46 -2.22 -3.15
N LEU A 563 19.72 -3.26 -2.83
CA LEU A 563 20.08 -4.27 -1.82
C LEU A 563 21.11 -5.25 -2.41
N GLN A 564 22.38 -5.06 -2.04
CA GLN A 564 23.51 -5.77 -2.67
C GLN A 564 23.50 -7.27 -2.40
N GLU A 565 23.07 -7.72 -1.22
CA GLU A 565 23.11 -9.14 -0.82
C GLU A 565 22.23 -10.01 -1.74
N VAL A 566 21.06 -9.52 -2.12
CA VAL A 566 20.16 -10.23 -3.03
C VAL A 566 20.55 -10.07 -4.50
N LEU A 567 21.33 -9.03 -4.85
CA LEU A 567 21.83 -8.77 -6.20
C LEU A 567 23.14 -9.50 -6.52
N ASN A 568 23.88 -9.97 -5.52
CA ASN A 568 25.13 -10.68 -5.71
C ASN A 568 24.88 -12.09 -6.30
N TRP A 569 25.25 -12.25 -7.54
CA TRP A 569 25.09 -13.46 -8.37
C TRP A 569 26.24 -14.44 -8.20
#